data_352a990a022770091c734cf7490df7de
#
_entry.id   352a990a022770091c734cf7490df7de
#
_cell.length_a   1.000
_cell.length_b   1.000
_cell.length_c   1.000
_cell.angle_alpha   90.00
_cell.angle_beta   90.00
_cell.angle_gamma   90.00
#
_symmetry.space_group_name_H-M   'P 1'
#
loop_
_entity.id
_entity.type
_entity.pdbx_description
1 polymer ?
#
loop_
_entity_poly.entity_id
_entity_poly.type
_entity_poly.pdbx_seq_one_letter_code
_entity_poly.pdbx_strand_id
1 'polypeptide(L)'
;SCPELMRDVKKFLSNCPSSDEAEVLAFQSIKKLLPPSCKCQEKDLILGLSELLSKPSDPLPSGYLRFVRKTVSSLFRKGWDVGSYDDRCRLVNANLSGTTDSPRSEGGCLGAITDYVSLLDAVTGEVPYDPPKIEAKLMVVQSAGKPRPLTQFSSSEVCLEPLHKAIYGRLSNCRWLCRGDPTSEKLAAAGFRRGGTLVSGDYRSATDNLPLEVADLILEVILENAVSVPHSVKEHARKVLHPTLWNLDYDLSFEISRGQMMGSFLSFPLLCLQNFLCFEWSRLEAGLDRMPLLINGDDILFETSDPGFAGRWMEVVGRLGLEVERSKTSVSTEFGTLNSTLFRWGSDDLLFVVPTLRFGMLRQSEFPNSLGTTFDSFVRGQPTEIRWRAARAFFSWHLCSLKSARVLPDELGFRGGLAFRMSRVFGLLRDDCSIAVLPR
;
A
#
# COMPACT_ATOMS: atom_id res chain seq x y z
N SER A 1 -18.86 -16.91 -18.49
CA SER A 1 -17.92 -17.33 -17.42
C SER A 1 -17.81 -16.26 -16.33
N CYS A 2 -17.35 -16.65 -15.12
CA CYS A 2 -17.11 -15.68 -14.03
C CYS A 2 -16.14 -14.55 -14.44
N PRO A 3 -15.03 -14.81 -15.15
CA PRO A 3 -14.13 -13.78 -15.62
C PRO A 3 -14.77 -12.76 -16.55
N GLU A 4 -15.64 -13.21 -17.44
CA GLU A 4 -16.38 -12.33 -18.38
C GLU A 4 -17.35 -11.43 -17.63
N LEU A 5 -18.16 -12.00 -16.75
CA LEU A 5 -19.10 -11.25 -15.93
C LEU A 5 -18.39 -10.16 -15.12
N MET A 6 -17.29 -10.51 -14.45
CA MET A 6 -16.54 -9.55 -13.65
C MET A 6 -15.88 -8.47 -14.52
N ARG A 7 -15.44 -8.80 -15.71
CA ARG A 7 -14.92 -7.84 -16.68
C ARG A 7 -16.00 -6.85 -17.12
N ASP A 8 -17.20 -7.36 -17.43
CA ASP A 8 -18.34 -6.53 -17.86
C ASP A 8 -18.77 -5.59 -16.74
N VAL A 9 -18.87 -6.07 -15.50
CA VAL A 9 -19.17 -5.23 -14.34
C VAL A 9 -18.12 -4.13 -14.14
N LYS A 10 -16.83 -4.46 -14.24
CA LYS A 10 -15.75 -3.48 -14.13
C LYS A 10 -15.78 -2.46 -15.26
N LYS A 11 -16.08 -2.90 -16.49
CA LYS A 11 -16.24 -2.01 -17.64
C LYS A 11 -17.40 -1.05 -17.42
N PHE A 12 -18.53 -1.54 -16.91
CA PHE A 12 -19.66 -0.70 -16.55
C PHE A 12 -19.29 0.35 -15.51
N LEU A 13 -18.62 -0.05 -14.43
CA LEU A 13 -18.19 0.87 -13.37
C LEU A 13 -17.13 1.88 -13.84
N SER A 14 -16.38 1.56 -14.89
CA SER A 14 -15.40 2.48 -15.48
C SER A 14 -16.04 3.53 -16.39
N ASN A 15 -17.28 3.32 -16.82
CA ASN A 15 -18.02 4.21 -17.73
C ASN A 15 -19.05 5.07 -16.97
N CYS A 16 -18.59 5.79 -15.95
CA CYS A 16 -19.43 6.75 -15.24
C CYS A 16 -19.85 7.87 -16.19
N PRO A 17 -21.16 8.21 -16.27
CA PRO A 17 -21.64 9.26 -17.16
C PRO A 17 -21.31 10.68 -16.69
N SER A 18 -20.78 10.85 -15.49
CA SER A 18 -20.42 12.17 -14.96
C SER A 18 -19.12 12.69 -15.56
N SER A 19 -19.03 14.00 -15.72
CA SER A 19 -17.80 14.73 -16.05
C SER A 19 -17.04 15.20 -14.81
N ASP A 20 -17.61 15.06 -13.63
CA ASP A 20 -16.97 15.41 -12.36
C ASP A 20 -16.06 14.25 -11.88
N GLU A 21 -14.77 14.51 -11.73
CA GLU A 21 -13.79 13.49 -11.36
C GLU A 21 -14.05 12.89 -9.97
N ALA A 22 -14.60 13.66 -9.02
CA ALA A 22 -14.96 13.15 -7.69
C ALA A 22 -16.10 12.14 -7.78
N GLU A 23 -17.11 12.39 -8.62
CA GLU A 23 -18.20 11.45 -8.88
C GLU A 23 -17.71 10.21 -9.63
N VAL A 24 -16.81 10.37 -10.60
CA VAL A 24 -16.21 9.26 -11.33
C VAL A 24 -15.43 8.35 -10.39
N LEU A 25 -14.61 8.90 -9.51
CA LEU A 25 -13.86 8.13 -8.53
C LEU A 25 -14.77 7.43 -7.51
N ALA A 26 -15.81 8.12 -7.04
CA ALA A 26 -16.81 7.53 -6.15
C ALA A 26 -17.52 6.35 -6.82
N PHE A 27 -17.96 6.52 -8.05
CA PHE A 27 -18.62 5.46 -8.83
C PHE A 27 -17.69 4.26 -9.05
N GLN A 28 -16.44 4.49 -9.44
CA GLN A 28 -15.45 3.42 -9.60
C GLN A 28 -15.14 2.70 -8.29
N SER A 29 -15.24 3.35 -7.15
CA SER A 29 -14.98 2.74 -5.85
C SER A 29 -16.00 1.66 -5.47
N ILE A 30 -17.17 1.63 -6.12
CA ILE A 30 -18.22 0.59 -5.94
C ILE A 30 -17.65 -0.81 -6.23
N LYS A 31 -16.66 -0.93 -7.10
CA LYS A 31 -15.99 -2.21 -7.37
C LYS A 31 -15.45 -2.91 -6.11
N LYS A 32 -15.14 -2.14 -5.06
CA LYS A 32 -14.65 -2.69 -3.80
C LYS A 32 -15.73 -3.37 -2.96
N LEU A 33 -16.99 -3.18 -3.30
CA LEU A 33 -18.13 -3.87 -2.68
C LEU A 33 -18.46 -5.21 -3.36
N LEU A 34 -17.85 -5.50 -4.51
CA LEU A 34 -18.09 -6.74 -5.22
C LEU A 34 -17.70 -7.95 -4.36
N PRO A 35 -18.45 -9.04 -4.43
CA PRO A 35 -18.12 -10.27 -3.72
C PRO A 35 -16.77 -10.83 -4.20
N PRO A 36 -16.16 -11.74 -3.43
CA PRO A 36 -15.00 -12.49 -3.89
C PRO A 36 -15.30 -13.18 -5.23
N SER A 37 -14.32 -13.20 -6.14
CA SER A 37 -14.46 -13.99 -7.37
C SER A 37 -14.40 -15.48 -7.07
N CYS A 38 -14.85 -16.32 -8.01
CA CYS A 38 -14.72 -17.75 -7.87
C CYS A 38 -13.24 -18.19 -7.98
N LYS A 39 -12.94 -19.38 -7.48
CA LYS A 39 -11.58 -19.95 -7.52
C LYS A 39 -11.17 -20.49 -8.90
N CYS A 40 -12.05 -20.37 -9.91
CA CYS A 40 -11.81 -20.96 -11.24
C CYS A 40 -10.56 -20.44 -11.97
N GLN A 41 -10.04 -19.26 -11.57
CA GLN A 41 -8.83 -18.68 -12.16
C GLN A 41 -7.57 -18.89 -11.30
N GLU A 42 -7.69 -19.49 -10.14
CA GLU A 42 -6.59 -19.57 -9.17
C GLU A 42 -5.38 -20.31 -9.76
N LYS A 43 -5.61 -21.48 -10.35
CA LYS A 43 -4.56 -22.29 -10.98
C LYS A 43 -3.81 -21.52 -12.06
N ASP A 44 -4.54 -20.92 -12.99
CA ASP A 44 -3.93 -20.21 -14.12
C ASP A 44 -3.14 -18.98 -13.65
N LEU A 45 -3.64 -18.28 -12.65
CA LEU A 45 -2.93 -17.14 -12.05
C LEU A 45 -1.63 -17.56 -11.35
N ILE A 46 -1.67 -18.63 -10.57
CA ILE A 46 -0.48 -19.14 -9.86
C ILE A 46 0.56 -19.64 -10.87
N LEU A 47 0.16 -20.45 -11.83
CA LEU A 47 1.07 -20.98 -12.85
C LEU A 47 1.62 -19.87 -13.75
N GLY A 48 0.79 -18.93 -14.19
CA GLY A 48 1.22 -17.79 -14.98
C GLY A 48 2.21 -16.89 -14.25
N LEU A 49 1.97 -16.61 -12.98
CA LEU A 49 2.90 -15.83 -12.17
C LEU A 49 4.21 -16.59 -11.91
N SER A 50 4.15 -17.89 -11.65
CA SER A 50 5.35 -18.71 -11.46
C SER A 50 6.23 -18.72 -12.71
N GLU A 51 5.62 -18.79 -13.89
CA GLU A 51 6.34 -18.71 -15.16
C GLU A 51 7.02 -17.34 -15.33
N LEU A 52 6.28 -16.27 -15.07
CA LEU A 52 6.84 -14.90 -15.15
C LEU A 52 8.00 -14.70 -14.20
N LEU A 53 7.84 -15.06 -12.92
CA LEU A 53 8.85 -14.87 -11.88
C LEU A 53 10.10 -15.76 -12.07
N SER A 54 9.99 -16.83 -12.82
CA SER A 54 11.12 -17.72 -13.16
C SER A 54 11.99 -17.19 -14.30
N LYS A 55 11.52 -16.18 -15.03
CA LYS A 55 12.27 -15.58 -16.15
C LYS A 55 13.18 -14.47 -15.65
N PRO A 56 14.43 -14.40 -16.10
CA PRO A 56 15.31 -13.27 -15.79
C PRO A 56 14.74 -11.96 -16.36
N SER A 57 15.07 -10.86 -15.71
CA SER A 57 14.72 -9.52 -16.18
C SER A 57 15.46 -9.16 -17.46
N ASP A 58 14.89 -8.22 -18.24
CA ASP A 58 15.54 -7.65 -19.40
C ASP A 58 16.83 -6.90 -19.00
N PRO A 59 17.82 -6.79 -19.91
CA PRO A 59 19.02 -6.03 -19.64
C PRO A 59 18.71 -4.57 -19.27
N LEU A 60 19.41 -4.05 -18.26
CA LEU A 60 19.28 -2.66 -17.83
C LEU A 60 20.08 -1.71 -18.73
N PRO A 61 19.66 -0.45 -18.85
CA PRO A 61 20.44 0.58 -19.53
C PRO A 61 21.84 0.71 -18.95
N SER A 62 22.84 0.99 -19.82
CA SER A 62 24.22 1.23 -19.39
C SER A 62 24.28 2.39 -18.39
N GLY A 63 24.98 2.16 -17.28
CA GLY A 63 25.16 3.15 -16.22
C GLY A 63 24.03 3.21 -15.18
N TYR A 64 22.92 2.50 -15.40
CA TYR A 64 21.80 2.55 -14.45
C TYR A 64 22.18 2.03 -13.07
N LEU A 65 22.84 0.91 -12.96
CA LEU A 65 23.30 0.37 -11.67
C LEU A 65 24.27 1.31 -10.94
N ARG A 66 25.14 2.00 -11.66
CA ARG A 66 26.02 3.03 -11.09
C ARG A 66 25.20 4.20 -10.53
N PHE A 67 24.20 4.65 -11.28
CA PHE A 67 23.26 5.68 -10.85
C PHE A 67 22.51 5.25 -9.59
N VAL A 68 21.99 4.03 -9.54
CA VAL A 68 21.30 3.46 -8.37
C VAL A 68 22.21 3.49 -7.14
N ARG A 69 23.42 2.97 -7.24
CA ARG A 69 24.39 2.96 -6.13
C ARG A 69 24.68 4.37 -5.62
N LYS A 70 24.94 5.29 -6.51
CA LYS A 70 25.24 6.68 -6.16
C LYS A 70 24.06 7.35 -5.45
N THR A 71 22.86 7.19 -5.98
CA THR A 71 21.66 7.83 -5.45
C THR A 71 21.28 7.23 -4.10
N VAL A 72 21.26 5.91 -3.95
CA VAL A 72 20.95 5.25 -2.69
C VAL A 72 21.99 5.57 -1.61
N SER A 73 23.28 5.63 -1.97
CA SER A 73 24.34 6.05 -1.04
C SER A 73 24.14 7.48 -0.50
N SER A 74 23.58 8.37 -1.31
CA SER A 74 23.26 9.73 -0.87
C SER A 74 22.06 9.80 0.09
N LEU A 75 21.12 8.89 -0.05
CA LEU A 75 19.92 8.79 0.81
C LEU A 75 20.23 8.06 2.13
N PHE A 76 21.05 7.02 2.04
CA PHE A 76 21.46 6.16 3.17
C PHE A 76 22.96 6.29 3.39
N ARG A 77 23.38 7.40 4.00
CA ARG A 77 24.78 7.66 4.34
C ARG A 77 25.25 6.73 5.45
N LYS A 78 26.55 6.54 5.58
CA LYS A 78 27.15 5.76 6.67
C LYS A 78 26.58 6.17 8.03
N GLY A 79 26.09 5.18 8.78
CA GLY A 79 25.47 5.40 10.10
C GLY A 79 24.03 5.93 10.05
N TRP A 80 23.32 5.80 8.92
CA TRP A 80 21.94 6.26 8.78
C TRP A 80 20.99 5.64 9.80
N ASP A 81 21.32 4.47 10.33
CA ASP A 81 20.54 3.66 11.25
C ASP A 81 20.84 3.90 12.74
N VAL A 82 21.83 4.73 13.03
CA VAL A 82 22.23 5.03 14.42
C VAL A 82 21.05 5.63 15.21
N GLY A 83 20.74 5.00 16.32
CA GLY A 83 19.60 5.35 17.18
C GLY A 83 18.26 4.88 16.63
N SER A 84 18.00 5.04 15.35
CA SER A 84 16.71 4.68 14.77
C SER A 84 16.45 3.17 14.75
N TYR A 85 17.46 2.36 14.46
CA TYR A 85 17.30 0.92 14.48
C TYR A 85 17.02 0.38 15.89
N ASP A 86 17.78 0.85 16.90
CA ASP A 86 17.58 0.45 18.28
C ASP A 86 16.20 0.84 18.81
N ASP A 87 15.73 2.03 18.46
CA ASP A 87 14.38 2.49 18.82
C ASP A 87 13.31 1.58 18.18
N ARG A 88 13.52 1.14 16.95
CA ARG A 88 12.59 0.22 16.29
C ARG A 88 12.63 -1.19 16.90
N CYS A 89 13.77 -1.65 17.35
CA CYS A 89 13.87 -2.91 18.09
C CYS A 89 13.03 -2.90 19.36
N ARG A 90 13.08 -1.80 20.12
CA ARG A 90 12.25 -1.64 21.35
C ARG A 90 10.75 -1.60 21.05
N LEU A 91 10.38 -1.18 19.86
CA LEU A 91 8.98 -1.06 19.41
C LEU A 91 8.55 -2.20 18.49
N VAL A 92 9.35 -3.26 18.37
CA VAL A 92 9.04 -4.39 17.48
C VAL A 92 7.68 -4.97 17.84
N ASN A 93 6.86 -5.16 16.81
CA ASN A 93 5.50 -5.64 16.99
C ASN A 93 5.10 -6.57 15.84
N ALA A 94 4.47 -7.68 16.21
CA ALA A 94 3.87 -8.59 15.25
C ALA A 94 2.44 -8.15 14.93
N ASN A 95 2.06 -8.30 13.67
CA ASN A 95 0.72 -7.98 13.21
C ASN A 95 -0.21 -9.20 13.23
N LEU A 96 -1.49 -8.97 12.93
CA LEU A 96 -2.51 -10.03 12.86
C LEU A 96 -2.62 -10.67 11.45
N SER A 97 -1.71 -10.36 10.53
CA SER A 97 -1.72 -10.96 9.21
C SER A 97 -1.37 -12.44 9.26
N GLY A 98 -2.10 -13.26 8.51
CA GLY A 98 -1.84 -14.68 8.43
C GLY A 98 -0.45 -14.97 7.88
N THR A 99 0.19 -15.98 8.45
CA THR A 99 1.51 -16.50 8.07
C THR A 99 1.40 -17.97 7.71
N THR A 100 2.45 -18.57 7.16
CA THR A 100 2.43 -19.99 6.79
C THR A 100 2.28 -20.93 7.99
N ASP A 101 2.67 -20.47 9.16
CA ASP A 101 2.66 -21.20 10.45
C ASP A 101 1.53 -20.77 11.40
N SER A 102 0.83 -19.66 11.12
CA SER A 102 -0.29 -19.20 11.94
C SER A 102 -1.33 -18.48 11.09
N PRO A 103 -2.53 -19.04 10.91
CA PRO A 103 -3.58 -18.38 10.17
C PRO A 103 -4.14 -17.17 10.95
N ARG A 104 -4.78 -16.25 10.25
CA ARG A 104 -5.37 -15.05 10.86
C ARG A 104 -6.40 -15.37 11.94
N SER A 105 -7.13 -16.47 11.82
CA SER A 105 -8.09 -16.95 12.79
C SER A 105 -7.46 -17.34 14.14
N GLU A 106 -6.17 -17.64 14.14
CA GLU A 106 -5.36 -17.99 15.32
C GLU A 106 -4.45 -16.83 15.76
N GLY A 107 -4.70 -15.62 15.24
CA GLY A 107 -3.95 -14.42 15.61
C GLY A 107 -2.82 -14.05 14.64
N GLY A 108 -2.65 -14.80 13.56
CA GLY A 108 -1.63 -14.50 12.54
C GLY A 108 -0.21 -14.47 13.10
N CYS A 109 0.61 -13.55 12.61
CA CYS A 109 1.98 -13.40 13.08
C CYS A 109 2.07 -13.22 14.61
N LEU A 110 1.19 -12.38 15.18
CA LEU A 110 1.14 -12.14 16.63
C LEU A 110 0.81 -13.44 17.40
N GLY A 111 -0.12 -14.23 16.88
CA GLY A 111 -0.50 -15.51 17.50
C GLY A 111 0.63 -16.55 17.51
N ALA A 112 1.56 -16.46 16.55
CA ALA A 112 2.72 -17.34 16.47
C ALA A 112 3.87 -16.94 17.42
N ILE A 113 3.91 -15.67 17.87
CA ILE A 113 4.96 -15.16 18.75
C ILE A 113 4.61 -15.52 20.20
N THR A 114 5.23 -16.57 20.72
CA THR A 114 5.04 -17.03 22.10
C THR A 114 6.09 -16.48 23.06
N ASP A 115 7.21 -16.01 22.55
CA ASP A 115 8.33 -15.49 23.34
C ASP A 115 8.90 -14.20 22.72
N TYR A 116 8.50 -13.07 23.29
CA TYR A 116 9.00 -11.74 22.87
C TYR A 116 10.46 -11.52 23.24
N VAL A 117 10.99 -12.18 24.25
CA VAL A 117 12.41 -12.06 24.61
C VAL A 117 13.26 -12.63 23.47
N SER A 118 12.93 -13.82 22.99
CA SER A 118 13.62 -14.40 21.83
C SER A 118 13.52 -13.53 20.57
N LEU A 119 12.39 -12.85 20.35
CA LEU A 119 12.26 -11.91 19.25
C LEU A 119 13.18 -10.69 19.44
N LEU A 120 13.24 -10.13 20.64
CA LEU A 120 14.15 -9.01 20.95
C LEU A 120 15.61 -9.42 20.78
N ASP A 121 16.00 -10.59 21.27
CA ASP A 121 17.34 -11.11 21.11
C ASP A 121 17.72 -11.29 19.64
N ALA A 122 16.80 -11.75 18.81
CA ALA A 122 17.01 -11.90 17.38
C ALA A 122 17.20 -10.56 16.66
N VAL A 123 16.34 -9.57 16.92
CA VAL A 123 16.41 -8.26 16.25
C VAL A 123 17.58 -7.41 16.73
N THR A 124 18.04 -7.58 17.96
CA THR A 124 19.23 -6.91 18.51
C THR A 124 20.53 -7.64 18.21
N GLY A 125 20.44 -8.89 17.76
CA GLY A 125 21.60 -9.74 17.47
C GLY A 125 22.26 -10.37 18.69
N GLU A 126 21.67 -10.26 19.89
CA GLU A 126 22.15 -10.92 21.11
C GLU A 126 22.14 -12.45 20.94
N VAL A 127 21.08 -12.98 20.37
CA VAL A 127 21.01 -14.36 19.88
C VAL A 127 20.73 -14.31 18.37
N PRO A 128 21.77 -14.54 17.55
CA PRO A 128 21.62 -14.41 16.10
C PRO A 128 20.57 -15.39 15.55
N TYR A 129 19.64 -14.84 14.76
CA TYR A 129 18.71 -15.61 13.95
C TYR A 129 19.02 -15.36 12.47
N ASP A 130 19.56 -16.36 11.81
CA ASP A 130 19.87 -16.32 10.39
C ASP A 130 19.39 -17.61 9.72
N PRO A 131 18.18 -17.61 9.14
CA PRO A 131 17.64 -18.80 8.50
C PRO A 131 18.48 -19.20 7.28
N PRO A 132 18.71 -20.50 7.05
CA PRO A 132 19.51 -20.97 5.92
C PRO A 132 18.85 -20.66 4.57
N LYS A 133 17.51 -20.65 4.54
CA LYS A 133 16.71 -20.45 3.33
C LYS A 133 15.38 -19.80 3.72
N ILE A 134 14.90 -18.91 2.85
CA ILE A 134 13.57 -18.32 2.97
C ILE A 134 12.61 -19.02 2.01
N GLU A 135 11.49 -19.44 2.53
CA GLU A 135 10.41 -20.05 1.77
C GLU A 135 9.12 -19.26 1.96
N ALA A 136 8.34 -19.11 0.90
CA ALA A 136 7.06 -18.44 0.94
C ALA A 136 6.03 -19.20 0.11
N LYS A 137 4.79 -19.24 0.59
CA LYS A 137 3.68 -19.82 -0.14
C LYS A 137 3.13 -18.85 -1.17
N LEU A 138 3.11 -19.25 -2.44
CA LEU A 138 2.43 -18.53 -3.48
C LEU A 138 0.94 -18.92 -3.45
N MET A 139 0.07 -17.95 -3.22
CA MET A 139 -1.36 -18.18 -3.09
C MET A 139 -2.17 -17.09 -3.76
N VAL A 140 -3.46 -17.31 -3.92
CA VAL A 140 -4.41 -16.30 -4.43
C VAL A 140 -5.38 -15.94 -3.32
N VAL A 141 -5.51 -14.64 -3.06
CA VAL A 141 -6.57 -14.10 -2.20
C VAL A 141 -7.66 -13.49 -3.07
N GLN A 142 -8.89 -13.67 -2.64
CA GLN A 142 -10.05 -13.14 -3.32
C GLN A 142 -10.38 -11.76 -2.73
N SER A 143 -10.29 -10.72 -3.53
CA SER A 143 -10.54 -9.35 -3.09
C SER A 143 -11.36 -8.58 -4.11
N ALA A 144 -12.52 -8.07 -3.70
CA ALA A 144 -13.34 -7.16 -4.50
C ALA A 144 -13.59 -7.64 -5.93
N GLY A 145 -14.01 -8.90 -6.09
CA GLY A 145 -14.27 -9.53 -7.38
C GLY A 145 -13.03 -9.74 -8.25
N LYS A 146 -11.82 -9.56 -7.69
CA LYS A 146 -10.56 -9.78 -8.38
C LYS A 146 -9.68 -10.74 -7.57
N PRO A 147 -9.31 -11.90 -8.13
CA PRO A 147 -8.29 -12.74 -7.52
C PRO A 147 -6.93 -12.04 -7.62
N ARG A 148 -6.17 -12.04 -6.54
CA ARG A 148 -4.83 -11.45 -6.48
C ARG A 148 -3.82 -12.48 -6.01
N PRO A 149 -2.83 -12.84 -6.83
CA PRO A 149 -1.71 -13.63 -6.36
C PRO A 149 -0.93 -12.85 -5.30
N LEU A 150 -0.52 -13.52 -4.26
CA LEU A 150 0.37 -12.97 -3.24
C LEU A 150 1.24 -14.06 -2.65
N THR A 151 2.26 -13.63 -1.92
CA THR A 151 3.15 -14.52 -1.17
C THR A 151 2.88 -14.40 0.32
N GLN A 152 2.85 -15.54 0.99
CA GLN A 152 2.71 -15.63 2.44
C GLN A 152 4.00 -16.20 3.03
N PHE A 153 4.61 -15.45 3.93
CA PHE A 153 5.84 -15.83 4.62
C PHE A 153 5.57 -16.44 6.00
N SER A 154 6.59 -17.01 6.61
CA SER A 154 6.57 -17.46 7.99
C SER A 154 6.50 -16.29 8.97
N SER A 155 5.98 -16.52 10.17
CA SER A 155 5.99 -15.54 11.28
C SER A 155 7.39 -15.09 11.68
N SER A 156 8.41 -15.91 11.46
CA SER A 156 9.81 -15.58 11.75
C SER A 156 10.33 -14.37 10.95
N GLU A 157 9.67 -14.00 9.86
CA GLU A 157 10.01 -12.80 9.09
C GLU A 157 9.79 -11.49 9.87
N VAL A 158 9.07 -11.52 10.99
CA VAL A 158 8.92 -10.39 11.91
C VAL A 158 10.27 -9.88 12.45
N CYS A 159 11.32 -10.70 12.41
CA CYS A 159 12.68 -10.27 12.74
C CYS A 159 13.19 -9.15 11.81
N LEU A 160 12.59 -8.97 10.64
CA LEU A 160 12.88 -7.88 9.72
C LEU A 160 12.01 -6.63 9.91
N GLU A 161 11.03 -6.67 10.80
CA GLU A 161 10.14 -5.53 11.04
C GLU A 161 10.90 -4.26 11.50
N PRO A 162 11.84 -4.32 12.46
CA PRO A 162 12.62 -3.16 12.84
C PRO A 162 13.44 -2.56 11.68
N LEU A 163 14.04 -3.40 10.86
CA LEU A 163 14.79 -2.95 9.67
C LEU A 163 13.87 -2.26 8.66
N HIS A 164 12.71 -2.86 8.38
CA HIS A 164 11.68 -2.23 7.54
C HIS A 164 11.30 -0.85 8.06
N LYS A 165 11.00 -0.72 9.35
CA LYS A 165 10.60 0.55 9.98
C LYS A 165 11.72 1.58 9.95
N ALA A 166 12.97 1.17 10.15
CA ALA A 166 14.11 2.06 10.10
C ALA A 166 14.35 2.58 8.67
N ILE A 167 14.31 1.70 7.67
CA ILE A 167 14.45 2.09 6.25
C ILE A 167 13.32 3.04 5.84
N TYR A 168 12.07 2.67 6.11
CA TYR A 168 10.91 3.48 5.74
C TYR A 168 10.87 4.81 6.50
N GLY A 169 11.29 4.81 7.76
CA GLY A 169 11.46 6.02 8.55
C GLY A 169 12.49 6.98 7.93
N ARG A 170 13.60 6.44 7.43
CA ARG A 170 14.61 7.25 6.72
C ARG A 170 14.05 7.83 5.42
N LEU A 171 13.37 7.02 4.62
CA LEU A 171 12.71 7.48 3.38
C LEU A 171 11.63 8.53 3.64
N SER A 172 10.96 8.47 4.78
CA SER A 172 9.90 9.41 5.14
C SER A 172 10.38 10.86 5.29
N ASN A 173 11.69 11.07 5.43
CA ASN A 173 12.30 12.39 5.44
C ASN A 173 12.58 12.94 4.02
N CYS A 174 12.41 12.14 3.00
CA CYS A 174 12.56 12.58 1.61
C CYS A 174 11.33 13.35 1.16
N ARG A 175 11.55 14.48 0.46
CA ARG A 175 10.44 15.33 -0.02
C ARG A 175 9.51 14.62 -1.01
N TRP A 176 10.02 13.64 -1.74
CA TRP A 176 9.28 12.89 -2.74
C TRP A 176 8.46 11.74 -2.17
N LEU A 177 8.67 11.34 -0.91
CA LEU A 177 7.90 10.27 -0.29
C LEU A 177 6.65 10.83 0.41
N CYS A 178 5.50 10.28 0.07
CA CYS A 178 4.25 10.55 0.76
C CYS A 178 3.98 9.43 1.78
N ARG A 179 4.28 9.68 3.05
CA ARG A 179 3.93 8.76 4.14
C ARG A 179 2.53 9.07 4.65
N GLY A 180 1.68 8.06 4.71
CA GLY A 180 0.29 8.22 5.13
C GLY A 180 -0.58 8.92 4.09
N ASP A 181 -1.67 9.53 4.54
CA ASP A 181 -2.60 10.21 3.63
C ASP A 181 -1.95 11.46 3.00
N PRO A 182 -2.11 11.65 1.69
CA PRO A 182 -1.68 12.88 1.05
C PRO A 182 -2.55 14.05 1.50
N THR A 183 -1.91 15.19 1.77
CA THR A 183 -2.56 16.43 2.21
C THR A 183 -2.13 17.61 1.36
N SER A 184 -2.90 18.69 1.37
CA SER A 184 -2.55 19.92 0.67
C SER A 184 -1.19 20.47 1.10
N GLU A 185 -0.87 20.36 2.38
CA GLU A 185 0.41 20.79 2.96
C GLU A 185 1.58 19.95 2.41
N LYS A 186 1.43 18.64 2.34
CA LYS A 186 2.45 17.74 1.75
C LYS A 186 2.69 18.05 0.27
N LEU A 187 1.64 18.32 -0.47
CA LEU A 187 1.74 18.71 -1.88
C LEU A 187 2.45 20.07 -2.04
N ALA A 188 2.09 21.05 -1.23
CA ALA A 188 2.76 22.35 -1.23
C ALA A 188 4.25 22.22 -0.88
N ALA A 189 4.58 21.42 0.14
CA ALA A 189 5.96 21.15 0.56
C ALA A 189 6.77 20.41 -0.53
N ALA A 190 6.13 19.58 -1.36
CA ALA A 190 6.74 18.92 -2.50
C ALA A 190 6.93 19.85 -3.72
N GLY A 191 6.42 21.08 -3.66
CA GLY A 191 6.65 22.11 -4.66
C GLY A 191 5.58 22.20 -5.75
N PHE A 192 4.46 21.50 -5.61
CA PHE A 192 3.36 21.59 -6.58
C PHE A 192 2.80 23.01 -6.60
N ARG A 193 2.80 23.61 -7.79
CA ARG A 193 2.27 24.95 -8.11
C ARG A 193 1.61 24.91 -9.47
N ARG A 194 0.48 25.61 -9.62
CA ARG A 194 -0.22 25.69 -10.91
C ARG A 194 0.73 26.22 -12.01
N GLY A 195 0.68 25.60 -13.18
CA GLY A 195 1.48 26.01 -14.33
C GLY A 195 2.00 24.87 -15.19
N GLY A 196 1.95 23.65 -14.68
CA GLY A 196 2.34 22.45 -15.41
C GLY A 196 1.21 21.46 -15.59
N THR A 197 1.56 20.29 -16.11
CA THR A 197 0.67 19.15 -16.27
C THR A 197 0.89 18.18 -15.12
N LEU A 198 -0.20 17.77 -14.46
CA LEU A 198 -0.20 16.75 -13.42
C LEU A 198 -0.29 15.37 -14.06
N VAL A 199 0.63 14.49 -13.70
CA VAL A 199 0.64 13.10 -14.13
C VAL A 199 0.43 12.21 -12.91
N SER A 200 -0.70 11.51 -12.90
CA SER A 200 -1.07 10.52 -11.87
C SER A 200 -0.84 9.13 -12.45
N GLY A 201 0.28 8.52 -12.11
CA GLY A 201 0.70 7.26 -12.69
C GLY A 201 0.08 6.05 -11.98
N ASP A 202 -0.23 5.03 -12.76
CA ASP A 202 -0.63 3.72 -12.30
C ASP A 202 0.18 2.66 -13.03
N TYR A 203 0.69 1.67 -12.31
CA TYR A 203 1.48 0.59 -12.85
C TYR A 203 0.69 -0.71 -12.91
N ARG A 204 0.98 -1.51 -13.92
CA ARG A 204 0.45 -2.87 -14.04
C ARG A 204 1.35 -3.82 -13.27
N SER A 205 0.80 -4.49 -12.23
CA SER A 205 1.54 -5.50 -11.46
C SER A 205 2.94 -5.03 -11.04
N ALA A 206 3.01 -3.87 -10.39
CA ALA A 206 4.23 -3.09 -10.17
C ALA A 206 5.42 -3.90 -9.64
N THR A 207 5.19 -4.85 -8.74
CA THR A 207 6.27 -5.62 -8.11
C THR A 207 6.73 -6.84 -8.90
N ASP A 208 5.96 -7.31 -9.88
CA ASP A 208 6.21 -8.61 -10.53
C ASP A 208 7.38 -8.59 -11.53
N ASN A 209 7.67 -7.43 -12.12
CA ASN A 209 8.70 -7.28 -13.15
C ASN A 209 9.95 -6.51 -12.68
N LEU A 210 10.02 -6.15 -11.41
CA LEU A 210 11.17 -5.42 -10.88
C LEU A 210 12.46 -6.26 -10.95
N PRO A 211 13.57 -5.71 -11.46
CA PRO A 211 14.83 -6.44 -11.55
C PRO A 211 15.38 -6.79 -10.17
N LEU A 212 15.66 -8.06 -9.90
CA LEU A 212 16.27 -8.50 -8.64
C LEU A 212 17.65 -7.89 -8.42
N GLU A 213 18.46 -7.74 -9.44
CA GLU A 213 19.80 -7.14 -9.29
C GLU A 213 19.73 -5.69 -8.81
N VAL A 214 18.68 -4.95 -9.15
CA VAL A 214 18.45 -3.59 -8.64
C VAL A 214 18.04 -3.63 -7.16
N ALA A 215 17.11 -4.51 -6.80
CA ALA A 215 16.70 -4.69 -5.41
C ALA A 215 17.88 -5.12 -4.53
N ASP A 216 18.68 -6.08 -5.00
CA ASP A 216 19.90 -6.53 -4.31
C ASP A 216 20.90 -5.39 -4.12
N LEU A 217 21.14 -4.59 -5.16
CA LEU A 217 22.05 -3.45 -5.08
C LEU A 217 21.56 -2.37 -4.10
N ILE A 218 20.28 -2.03 -4.16
CA ILE A 218 19.69 -1.07 -3.23
C ILE A 218 19.86 -1.55 -1.79
N LEU A 219 19.46 -2.79 -1.51
CA LEU A 219 19.58 -3.37 -0.17
C LEU A 219 21.05 -3.43 0.28
N GLU A 220 21.96 -3.83 -0.60
CA GLU A 220 23.40 -3.92 -0.28
C GLU A 220 23.95 -2.56 0.15
N VAL A 221 23.65 -1.50 -0.59
CA VAL A 221 24.09 -0.14 -0.24
C VAL A 221 23.51 0.30 1.12
N ILE A 222 22.24 0.02 1.36
CA ILE A 222 21.58 0.31 2.64
C ILE A 222 22.30 -0.40 3.79
N LEU A 223 22.59 -1.70 3.64
CA LEU A 223 23.22 -2.53 4.65
C LEU A 223 24.71 -2.23 4.85
N GLU A 224 25.45 -1.96 3.80
CA GLU A 224 26.87 -1.54 3.88
C GLU A 224 27.03 -0.25 4.71
N ASN A 225 26.07 0.64 4.62
CA ASN A 225 26.07 1.91 5.33
C ASN A 225 25.38 1.86 6.70
N ALA A 226 24.76 0.77 7.06
CA ALA A 226 24.20 0.52 8.38
C ALA A 226 25.30 0.09 9.36
N VAL A 227 25.30 0.66 10.55
CA VAL A 227 26.27 0.35 11.61
C VAL A 227 25.63 -0.27 12.85
N SER A 228 24.35 -0.04 13.09
CA SER A 228 23.60 -0.58 14.22
C SER A 228 22.87 -1.89 13.91
N VAL A 229 22.54 -2.12 12.64
CA VAL A 229 21.87 -3.36 12.22
C VAL A 229 22.79 -4.56 12.41
N PRO A 230 22.40 -5.58 13.17
CA PRO A 230 23.23 -6.77 13.39
C PRO A 230 23.54 -7.54 12.10
N HIS A 231 24.68 -8.20 12.08
CA HIS A 231 25.09 -9.00 10.92
C HIS A 231 24.06 -10.08 10.55
N SER A 232 23.51 -10.79 11.55
CA SER A 232 22.47 -11.82 11.32
C SER A 232 21.22 -11.25 10.65
N VAL A 233 20.80 -10.04 11.02
CA VAL A 233 19.66 -9.34 10.40
C VAL A 233 19.98 -8.93 8.98
N LYS A 234 21.21 -8.46 8.71
CA LYS A 234 21.65 -8.14 7.34
C LYS A 234 21.63 -9.39 6.45
N GLU A 235 22.12 -10.52 6.94
CA GLU A 235 22.11 -11.78 6.17
C GLU A 235 20.68 -12.28 5.93
N HIS A 236 19.82 -12.21 6.92
CA HIS A 236 18.39 -12.52 6.77
C HIS A 236 17.72 -11.63 5.70
N ALA A 237 17.99 -10.33 5.74
CA ALA A 237 17.47 -9.37 4.78
C ALA A 237 17.92 -9.68 3.33
N ARG A 238 19.17 -10.06 3.13
CA ARG A 238 19.66 -10.48 1.81
C ARG A 238 18.94 -11.70 1.28
N LYS A 239 18.68 -12.67 2.13
CA LYS A 239 17.99 -13.93 1.76
C LYS A 239 16.51 -13.71 1.45
N VAL A 240 15.83 -12.78 2.12
CA VAL A 240 14.39 -12.56 1.92
C VAL A 240 14.05 -12.03 0.52
N LEU A 241 15.02 -11.43 -0.17
CA LEU A 241 14.83 -11.00 -1.56
C LEU A 241 14.82 -12.17 -2.56
N HIS A 242 15.33 -13.34 -2.17
CA HIS A 242 15.46 -14.55 -2.98
C HIS A 242 14.73 -15.74 -2.36
N PRO A 243 13.41 -15.62 -2.10
CA PRO A 243 12.67 -16.73 -1.52
C PRO A 243 12.48 -17.86 -2.54
N THR A 244 12.39 -19.09 -2.03
CA THR A 244 11.78 -20.18 -2.78
C THR A 244 10.28 -20.12 -2.60
N LEU A 245 9.54 -20.00 -3.71
CA LEU A 245 8.09 -19.99 -3.70
C LEU A 245 7.55 -21.40 -3.91
N TRP A 246 6.50 -21.74 -3.18
CA TRP A 246 5.89 -23.06 -3.25
C TRP A 246 4.36 -22.99 -3.20
N ASN A 247 3.72 -23.98 -3.80
CA ASN A 247 2.30 -24.29 -3.64
C ASN A 247 2.11 -25.79 -3.85
N LEU A 248 1.74 -26.50 -2.78
CA LEU A 248 1.59 -27.95 -2.82
C LEU A 248 0.39 -28.43 -3.65
N ASP A 249 -0.67 -27.64 -3.74
CA ASP A 249 -1.87 -28.00 -4.49
C ASP A 249 -1.60 -28.12 -6.01
N TYR A 250 -0.56 -27.45 -6.49
CA TYR A 250 -0.17 -27.43 -7.91
C TYR A 250 1.22 -28.01 -8.13
N ASP A 251 1.78 -28.71 -7.15
CA ASP A 251 3.13 -29.31 -7.20
C ASP A 251 4.19 -28.30 -7.66
N LEU A 252 4.19 -27.14 -7.03
CA LEU A 252 4.99 -26.02 -7.45
C LEU A 252 6.04 -25.67 -6.38
N SER A 253 7.31 -25.61 -6.80
CA SER A 253 8.43 -25.09 -6.02
C SER A 253 9.47 -24.51 -6.97
N PHE A 254 9.83 -23.24 -6.81
CA PHE A 254 10.79 -22.56 -7.68
C PHE A 254 11.46 -21.38 -7.00
N GLU A 255 12.62 -21.01 -7.49
CA GLU A 255 13.32 -19.77 -7.11
C GLU A 255 12.96 -18.65 -8.07
N ILE A 256 12.76 -17.45 -7.55
CA ILE A 256 12.45 -16.28 -8.38
C ILE A 256 13.70 -15.75 -9.08
N SER A 257 13.50 -15.23 -10.30
CA SER A 257 14.54 -14.56 -11.12
C SER A 257 14.21 -13.07 -11.32
N ARG A 258 13.05 -12.64 -10.95
CA ARG A 258 12.59 -11.23 -10.95
C ARG A 258 11.51 -11.01 -9.89
N GLY A 259 11.19 -9.75 -9.66
CA GLY A 259 10.08 -9.34 -8.82
C GLY A 259 10.46 -9.13 -7.36
N GLN A 260 9.58 -8.47 -6.65
CA GLN A 260 9.59 -8.29 -5.19
C GLN A 260 8.31 -8.86 -4.62
N MET A 261 8.42 -9.69 -3.59
CA MET A 261 7.26 -10.40 -3.05
C MET A 261 6.48 -9.50 -2.09
N MET A 262 5.20 -9.32 -2.33
CA MET A 262 4.34 -8.41 -1.57
C MET A 262 4.21 -8.76 -0.09
N GLY A 263 4.36 -10.01 0.30
CA GLY A 263 4.31 -10.45 1.70
C GLY A 263 5.58 -10.16 2.51
N SER A 264 6.67 -9.75 1.86
CA SER A 264 7.94 -9.42 2.52
C SER A 264 7.89 -8.04 3.17
N PHE A 265 8.44 -7.92 4.38
CA PHE A 265 8.59 -6.63 5.07
C PHE A 265 9.41 -5.61 4.28
N LEU A 266 10.38 -6.06 3.50
CA LEU A 266 11.27 -5.15 2.76
C LEU A 266 10.71 -4.71 1.41
N SER A 267 9.64 -5.33 0.92
CA SER A 267 9.11 -5.05 -0.42
C SER A 267 8.63 -3.62 -0.60
N PHE A 268 7.87 -3.08 0.34
CA PHE A 268 7.28 -1.75 0.21
C PHE A 268 8.32 -0.60 0.15
N PRO A 269 9.28 -0.50 1.08
CA PRO A 269 10.29 0.55 0.98
C PRO A 269 11.18 0.40 -0.25
N LEU A 270 11.51 -0.82 -0.67
CA LEU A 270 12.26 -1.05 -1.91
C LEU A 270 11.45 -0.68 -3.15
N LEU A 271 10.14 -0.89 -3.16
CA LEU A 271 9.25 -0.43 -4.23
C LEU A 271 9.22 1.10 -4.31
N CYS A 272 9.10 1.80 -3.19
CA CYS A 272 9.18 3.25 -3.14
C CYS A 272 10.49 3.76 -3.76
N LEU A 273 11.61 3.13 -3.40
CA LEU A 273 12.93 3.48 -3.94
C LEU A 273 13.04 3.18 -5.43
N GLN A 274 12.58 2.04 -5.88
CA GLN A 274 12.64 1.70 -7.32
C GLN A 274 11.75 2.62 -8.14
N ASN A 275 10.56 2.97 -7.65
CA ASN A 275 9.69 3.94 -8.31
C ASN A 275 10.39 5.31 -8.43
N PHE A 276 11.01 5.78 -7.35
CA PHE A 276 11.78 7.02 -7.35
C PHE A 276 12.98 6.98 -8.30
N LEU A 277 13.77 5.91 -8.26
CA LEU A 277 14.96 5.77 -9.12
C LEU A 277 14.60 5.71 -10.60
N CYS A 278 13.54 4.99 -10.95
CA CYS A 278 13.03 4.94 -12.31
C CYS A 278 12.59 6.32 -12.81
N PHE A 279 11.89 7.09 -11.97
CA PHE A 279 11.48 8.45 -12.28
C PHE A 279 12.72 9.38 -12.46
N GLU A 280 13.66 9.35 -11.54
CA GLU A 280 14.87 10.19 -11.60
C GLU A 280 15.73 9.87 -12.82
N TRP A 281 15.86 8.60 -13.17
CA TRP A 281 16.55 8.20 -14.39
C TRP A 281 15.87 8.75 -15.65
N SER A 282 14.53 8.67 -15.70
CA SER A 282 13.74 9.24 -16.80
C SER A 282 13.94 10.74 -16.94
N ARG A 283 13.94 11.45 -15.80
CA ARG A 283 14.16 12.90 -15.74
C ARG A 283 15.55 13.27 -16.25
N LEU A 284 16.58 12.55 -15.79
CA LEU A 284 17.96 12.79 -16.19
C LEU A 284 18.21 12.49 -17.68
N GLU A 285 17.66 11.38 -18.20
CA GLU A 285 17.72 11.08 -19.63
C GLU A 285 17.05 12.16 -20.50
N ALA A 286 15.99 12.76 -19.99
CA ALA A 286 15.31 13.86 -20.67
C ALA A 286 16.00 15.22 -20.52
N GLY A 287 17.07 15.31 -19.71
CA GLY A 287 17.78 16.56 -19.45
C GLY A 287 16.95 17.60 -18.70
N LEU A 288 15.96 17.19 -17.91
CA LEU A 288 15.05 18.08 -17.19
C LEU A 288 15.52 18.34 -15.78
N ASP A 289 15.22 19.55 -15.30
CA ASP A 289 15.42 19.91 -13.88
C ASP A 289 14.48 19.14 -12.96
N ARG A 290 14.73 19.22 -11.66
CA ARG A 290 13.85 18.63 -10.65
C ARG A 290 12.46 19.24 -10.76
N MET A 291 11.46 18.40 -10.61
CA MET A 291 10.05 18.78 -10.66
C MET A 291 9.32 18.24 -9.43
N PRO A 292 8.14 18.83 -9.11
CA PRO A 292 7.32 18.32 -8.01
C PRO A 292 6.97 16.84 -8.19
N LEU A 293 7.17 16.08 -7.13
CA LEU A 293 7.02 14.61 -7.15
C LEU A 293 6.58 14.11 -5.78
N LEU A 294 5.59 13.24 -5.75
CA LEU A 294 5.23 12.42 -4.59
C LEU A 294 5.02 10.97 -4.99
N ILE A 295 5.56 10.08 -4.18
CA ILE A 295 5.50 8.63 -4.36
C ILE A 295 5.01 7.98 -3.07
N ASN A 296 4.13 6.99 -3.21
CA ASN A 296 3.77 6.05 -2.15
C ASN A 296 3.64 4.65 -2.75
N GLY A 297 4.63 3.79 -2.52
CA GLY A 297 4.67 2.47 -3.13
C GLY A 297 4.70 2.54 -4.65
N ASP A 298 3.67 2.00 -5.28
CA ASP A 298 3.45 2.04 -6.73
C ASP A 298 2.67 3.28 -7.22
N ASP A 299 2.13 4.09 -6.31
CA ASP A 299 1.48 5.34 -6.68
C ASP A 299 2.50 6.45 -6.89
N ILE A 300 2.28 7.25 -7.92
CA ILE A 300 3.13 8.39 -8.26
C ILE A 300 2.29 9.56 -8.77
N LEU A 301 2.63 10.75 -8.29
CA LEU A 301 2.12 12.02 -8.80
C LEU A 301 3.29 12.96 -9.04
N PHE A 302 3.38 13.52 -10.23
CA PHE A 302 4.36 14.56 -10.54
C PHE A 302 3.76 15.66 -11.41
N GLU A 303 4.40 16.82 -11.42
CA GLU A 303 4.03 17.95 -12.25
C GLU A 303 5.17 18.28 -13.21
N THR A 304 4.87 18.36 -14.51
CA THR A 304 5.85 18.67 -15.55
C THR A 304 5.38 19.80 -16.41
N SER A 305 6.31 20.70 -16.80
CA SER A 305 6.08 21.71 -17.84
C SER A 305 6.53 21.24 -19.23
N ASP A 306 7.18 20.10 -19.33
CA ASP A 306 7.57 19.49 -20.61
C ASP A 306 6.42 18.64 -21.16
N PRO A 307 5.83 18.99 -22.31
CA PRO A 307 4.65 18.28 -22.82
C PRO A 307 4.93 16.85 -23.28
N GLY A 308 6.19 16.51 -23.57
CA GLY A 308 6.60 15.16 -23.98
C GLY A 308 7.08 14.27 -22.86
N PHE A 309 7.28 14.79 -21.64
CA PHE A 309 7.92 14.04 -20.58
C PHE A 309 7.08 12.85 -20.08
N ALA A 310 5.76 13.02 -19.96
CA ALA A 310 4.90 11.93 -19.52
C ALA A 310 5.05 10.66 -20.38
N GLY A 311 5.06 10.81 -21.70
CA GLY A 311 5.27 9.71 -22.64
C GLY A 311 6.67 9.09 -22.52
N ARG A 312 7.71 9.91 -22.42
CA ARG A 312 9.09 9.44 -22.23
C ARG A 312 9.28 8.71 -20.90
N TRP A 313 8.69 9.23 -19.83
CA TRP A 313 8.69 8.56 -18.54
C TRP A 313 8.06 7.17 -18.63
N MET A 314 6.90 7.03 -19.27
CA MET A 314 6.24 5.73 -19.46
C MET A 314 7.14 4.71 -20.17
N GLU A 315 7.85 5.13 -21.21
CA GLU A 315 8.77 4.26 -21.95
C GLU A 315 10.00 3.87 -21.16
N VAL A 316 10.62 4.83 -20.49
CA VAL A 316 11.85 4.61 -19.72
C VAL A 316 11.62 3.71 -18.53
N VAL A 317 10.58 3.99 -17.72
CA VAL A 317 10.29 3.16 -16.54
C VAL A 317 9.85 1.74 -16.94
N GLY A 318 9.21 1.59 -18.09
CA GLY A 318 8.87 0.27 -18.65
C GLY A 318 10.11 -0.59 -18.91
N ARG A 319 11.19 -0.01 -19.42
CA ARG A 319 12.48 -0.68 -19.60
C ARG A 319 13.17 -1.02 -18.28
N LEU A 320 12.81 -0.36 -17.19
CA LEU A 320 13.37 -0.56 -15.86
C LEU A 320 12.52 -1.50 -14.98
N GLY A 321 11.44 -2.06 -15.53
CA GLY A 321 10.59 -3.04 -14.84
C GLY A 321 9.25 -2.50 -14.30
N LEU A 322 8.94 -1.22 -14.50
CA LEU A 322 7.66 -0.62 -14.10
C LEU A 322 6.80 -0.34 -15.34
N GLU A 323 5.90 -1.24 -15.65
CA GLU A 323 4.98 -1.09 -16.76
C GLU A 323 3.82 -0.16 -16.38
N VAL A 324 3.72 0.98 -17.08
CA VAL A 324 2.65 1.96 -16.85
C VAL A 324 1.34 1.45 -17.46
N GLU A 325 0.28 1.43 -16.66
CA GLU A 325 -1.10 1.17 -17.13
C GLU A 325 -1.67 2.47 -17.71
N ARG A 326 -1.53 2.63 -19.02
CA ARG A 326 -1.88 3.88 -19.72
C ARG A 326 -3.35 4.25 -19.58
N SER A 327 -4.24 3.25 -19.59
CA SER A 327 -5.69 3.47 -19.46
C SER A 327 -6.10 4.00 -18.08
N LYS A 328 -5.28 3.82 -17.06
CA LYS A 328 -5.50 4.27 -15.68
C LYS A 328 -4.60 5.42 -15.27
N THR A 329 -3.65 5.81 -16.10
CA THR A 329 -2.77 6.95 -15.86
C THR A 329 -3.46 8.21 -16.36
N SER A 330 -3.56 9.20 -15.48
CA SER A 330 -4.16 10.51 -15.79
C SER A 330 -3.09 11.54 -16.09
N VAL A 331 -3.28 12.28 -17.18
CA VAL A 331 -2.46 13.43 -17.56
C VAL A 331 -3.41 14.63 -17.70
N SER A 332 -3.34 15.58 -16.77
CA SER A 332 -4.29 16.67 -16.67
C SER A 332 -3.63 17.97 -16.19
N THR A 333 -4.09 19.09 -16.70
CA THR A 333 -3.72 20.42 -16.17
C THR A 333 -4.59 20.85 -15.00
N GLU A 334 -5.67 20.15 -14.71
CA GLU A 334 -6.70 20.56 -13.75
C GLU A 334 -6.70 19.79 -12.45
N PHE A 335 -6.38 18.50 -12.50
CA PHE A 335 -6.46 17.61 -11.34
C PHE A 335 -5.36 16.56 -11.35
N GLY A 336 -5.12 15.98 -10.16
CA GLY A 336 -4.26 14.84 -9.95
C GLY A 336 -4.79 13.91 -8.87
N THR A 337 -4.29 12.70 -8.83
CA THR A 337 -4.62 11.70 -7.80
C THR A 337 -3.37 11.05 -7.23
N LEU A 338 -3.42 10.74 -5.94
CA LEU A 338 -2.40 9.96 -5.25
C LEU A 338 -3.09 9.19 -4.10
N ASN A 339 -2.83 7.91 -3.95
CA ASN A 339 -3.46 7.06 -2.93
C ASN A 339 -4.99 7.16 -2.93
N SER A 340 -5.61 7.10 -4.11
CA SER A 340 -7.06 7.25 -4.29
C SER A 340 -7.62 8.58 -3.77
N THR A 341 -6.79 9.59 -3.59
CA THR A 341 -7.18 10.94 -3.16
C THR A 341 -7.10 11.88 -4.35
N LEU A 342 -8.18 12.64 -4.59
CA LEU A 342 -8.28 13.60 -5.68
C LEU A 342 -7.82 14.97 -5.21
N PHE A 343 -7.04 15.66 -6.07
CA PHE A 343 -6.58 17.03 -5.85
C PHE A 343 -6.95 17.91 -7.04
N ARG A 344 -7.34 19.15 -6.76
CA ARG A 344 -7.56 20.21 -7.76
C ARG A 344 -6.84 21.46 -7.35
N TRP A 345 -6.54 22.31 -8.36
CA TRP A 345 -5.99 23.63 -8.13
C TRP A 345 -7.01 24.57 -7.48
N GLY A 346 -6.59 25.25 -6.42
CA GLY A 346 -7.33 26.34 -5.80
C GLY A 346 -7.01 27.70 -6.44
N SER A 347 -7.71 28.73 -5.97
CA SER A 347 -7.46 30.13 -6.39
C SER A 347 -6.10 30.67 -5.96
N ASP A 348 -5.44 30.03 -4.99
CA ASP A 348 -4.10 30.33 -4.51
C ASP A 348 -2.99 29.59 -5.26
N ASP A 349 -3.32 28.93 -6.38
CA ASP A 349 -2.42 28.10 -7.20
C ASP A 349 -1.80 26.91 -6.45
N LEU A 350 -2.40 26.51 -5.34
CA LEU A 350 -2.06 25.29 -4.58
C LEU A 350 -3.09 24.19 -4.85
N LEU A 351 -2.65 22.94 -4.70
CA LEU A 351 -3.55 21.79 -4.74
C LEU A 351 -4.31 21.64 -3.42
N PHE A 352 -5.59 21.43 -3.50
CA PHE A 352 -6.42 21.07 -2.36
C PHE A 352 -7.08 19.71 -2.54
N VAL A 353 -7.32 19.02 -1.43
CA VAL A 353 -8.01 17.73 -1.42
C VAL A 353 -9.49 17.94 -1.77
N VAL A 354 -9.96 17.24 -2.79
CA VAL A 354 -11.38 17.19 -3.14
C VAL A 354 -12.01 15.98 -2.43
N PRO A 355 -12.97 16.19 -1.52
CA PRO A 355 -13.64 15.10 -0.85
C PRO A 355 -14.33 14.15 -1.83
N THR A 356 -14.08 12.86 -1.69
CA THR A 356 -14.64 11.82 -2.56
C THR A 356 -15.24 10.71 -1.70
N LEU A 357 -16.48 10.32 -2.00
CA LEU A 357 -17.11 9.17 -1.35
C LEU A 357 -16.40 7.87 -1.78
N ARG A 358 -15.91 7.12 -0.81
CA ARG A 358 -15.25 5.83 -1.02
C ARG A 358 -16.21 4.71 -0.62
N PHE A 359 -16.99 4.23 -1.57
CA PHE A 359 -18.03 3.22 -1.29
C PHE A 359 -17.46 1.90 -0.77
N GLY A 360 -16.18 1.62 -0.99
CA GLY A 360 -15.51 0.48 -0.37
C GLY A 360 -15.56 0.47 1.17
N MET A 361 -15.75 1.62 1.80
CA MET A 361 -15.91 1.74 3.25
C MET A 361 -17.27 1.22 3.76
N LEU A 362 -18.22 0.95 2.86
CA LEU A 362 -19.48 0.28 3.18
C LEU A 362 -19.33 -1.25 3.27
N ARG A 363 -18.15 -1.80 2.94
CA ARG A 363 -17.90 -3.23 3.06
C ARG A 363 -17.98 -3.67 4.53
N GLN A 364 -18.53 -4.88 4.76
CA GLN A 364 -18.59 -5.48 6.10
C GLN A 364 -17.19 -5.52 6.72
N SER A 365 -17.09 -5.05 7.96
CA SER A 365 -15.84 -5.08 8.74
C SER A 365 -15.82 -6.32 9.64
N GLU A 366 -14.66 -6.96 9.70
CA GLU A 366 -14.40 -8.03 10.68
C GLU A 366 -14.19 -7.49 12.10
N PHE A 367 -13.90 -6.19 12.21
CA PHE A 367 -13.62 -5.51 13.47
C PHE A 367 -14.61 -4.37 13.70
N PRO A 368 -15.71 -4.61 14.43
CA PRO A 368 -16.72 -3.58 14.69
C PRO A 368 -16.18 -2.30 15.34
N ASN A 369 -15.13 -2.41 16.15
CA ASN A 369 -14.50 -1.27 16.83
C ASN A 369 -13.80 -0.29 15.87
N SER A 370 -13.59 -0.64 14.62
CA SER A 370 -13.05 0.26 13.59
C SER A 370 -14.14 1.05 12.85
N LEU A 371 -15.43 0.73 13.07
CA LEU A 371 -16.52 1.32 12.31
C LEU A 371 -16.65 2.84 12.54
N GLY A 372 -16.43 3.32 13.76
CA GLY A 372 -16.47 4.75 14.05
C GLY A 372 -15.46 5.57 13.27
N THR A 373 -14.23 5.10 13.20
CA THR A 373 -13.15 5.75 12.42
C THR A 373 -13.45 5.69 10.92
N THR A 374 -13.95 4.55 10.44
CA THR A 374 -14.35 4.37 9.04
C THR A 374 -15.52 5.29 8.67
N PHE A 375 -16.51 5.44 9.56
CA PHE A 375 -17.62 6.37 9.39
C PHE A 375 -17.15 7.82 9.24
N ASP A 376 -16.28 8.27 10.14
CA ASP A 376 -15.72 9.62 10.07
C ASP A 376 -14.98 9.87 8.74
N SER A 377 -14.21 8.90 8.30
CA SER A 377 -13.51 8.99 7.02
C SER A 377 -14.47 9.02 5.83
N PHE A 378 -15.56 8.25 5.88
CA PHE A 378 -16.55 8.17 4.81
C PHE A 378 -17.33 9.47 4.62
N VAL A 379 -17.68 10.16 5.71
CA VAL A 379 -18.49 11.39 5.65
C VAL A 379 -17.66 12.67 5.66
N ARG A 380 -16.37 12.59 5.92
CA ARG A 380 -15.49 13.76 6.08
C ARG A 380 -15.44 14.63 4.83
N GLY A 381 -15.56 15.94 5.04
CA GLY A 381 -15.41 16.95 4.01
C GLY A 381 -16.59 17.06 3.03
N GLN A 382 -17.58 16.22 3.14
CA GLN A 382 -18.75 16.26 2.26
C GLN A 382 -19.68 17.45 2.61
N PRO A 383 -20.34 18.08 1.60
CA PRO A 383 -21.41 19.05 1.84
C PRO A 383 -22.49 18.46 2.72
N THR A 384 -23.19 19.30 3.48
CA THR A 384 -24.17 18.88 4.51
C THR A 384 -25.21 17.87 3.99
N GLU A 385 -25.76 18.11 2.81
CA GLU A 385 -26.78 17.22 2.23
C GLU A 385 -26.22 15.85 1.87
N ILE A 386 -25.07 15.81 1.20
CA ILE A 386 -24.39 14.56 0.84
C ILE A 386 -23.92 13.84 2.10
N ARG A 387 -23.41 14.57 3.08
CA ARG A 387 -22.95 14.03 4.36
C ARG A 387 -24.04 13.32 5.12
N TRP A 388 -25.25 13.87 5.13
CA TRP A 388 -26.40 13.22 5.75
C TRP A 388 -26.80 11.91 5.06
N ARG A 389 -26.88 11.92 3.73
CA ARG A 389 -27.17 10.73 2.93
C ARG A 389 -26.09 9.64 3.08
N ALA A 390 -24.83 10.05 3.05
CA ALA A 390 -23.69 9.15 3.26
C ALA A 390 -23.73 8.51 4.66
N ALA A 391 -24.01 9.29 5.70
CA ALA A 391 -24.14 8.80 7.06
C ALA A 391 -25.28 7.77 7.19
N ARG A 392 -26.43 8.06 6.60
CA ARG A 392 -27.56 7.14 6.59
C ARG A 392 -27.24 5.84 5.86
N ALA A 393 -26.59 5.93 4.71
CA ALA A 393 -26.16 4.76 3.94
C ALA A 393 -25.18 3.90 4.73
N PHE A 394 -24.20 4.51 5.39
CA PHE A 394 -23.22 3.81 6.20
C PHE A 394 -23.86 3.02 7.34
N PHE A 395 -24.73 3.65 8.12
CA PHE A 395 -25.46 3.00 9.21
C PHE A 395 -26.37 1.88 8.69
N SER A 396 -27.06 2.10 7.58
CA SER A 396 -27.89 1.07 6.94
C SER A 396 -27.09 -0.16 6.53
N TRP A 397 -25.95 0.02 5.89
CA TRP A 397 -25.08 -1.09 5.45
C TRP A 397 -24.46 -1.86 6.61
N HIS A 398 -24.12 -1.19 7.68
CA HIS A 398 -23.50 -1.80 8.87
C HIS A 398 -24.48 -2.14 9.99
N LEU A 399 -25.79 -2.03 9.74
CA LEU A 399 -26.81 -2.16 10.78
C LEU A 399 -26.77 -3.52 11.49
N CYS A 400 -26.57 -4.61 10.73
CA CYS A 400 -26.45 -5.93 11.33
C CYS A 400 -25.26 -6.03 12.27
N SER A 401 -24.09 -5.53 11.85
CA SER A 401 -22.88 -5.53 12.66
C SER A 401 -23.04 -4.67 13.90
N LEU A 402 -23.65 -3.49 13.78
CA LEU A 402 -23.92 -2.57 14.91
C LEU A 402 -24.87 -3.19 15.94
N LYS A 403 -25.92 -3.88 15.48
CA LYS A 403 -26.86 -4.58 16.38
C LYS A 403 -26.22 -5.81 17.03
N SER A 404 -25.43 -6.56 16.28
CA SER A 404 -24.77 -7.78 16.78
C SER A 404 -23.68 -7.48 17.79
N ALA A 405 -23.06 -6.31 17.74
CA ALA A 405 -22.01 -5.90 18.67
C ALA A 405 -22.50 -5.77 20.11
N ARG A 406 -23.81 -5.55 20.33
CA ARG A 406 -24.43 -5.40 21.64
C ARG A 406 -23.85 -4.31 22.54
N VAL A 407 -23.17 -3.34 21.93
CA VAL A 407 -22.58 -2.17 22.58
C VAL A 407 -23.12 -0.91 21.91
N LEU A 408 -22.98 0.22 22.58
CA LEU A 408 -23.39 1.50 21.99
C LEU A 408 -22.45 1.93 20.88
N PRO A 409 -22.93 2.67 19.86
CA PRO A 409 -22.08 3.15 18.80
C PRO A 409 -20.85 3.96 19.23
N ASP A 410 -20.97 4.74 20.32
CA ASP A 410 -19.83 5.49 20.87
C ASP A 410 -18.73 4.59 21.42
N GLU A 411 -19.06 3.39 21.93
CA GLU A 411 -18.11 2.37 22.34
C GLU A 411 -17.38 1.75 21.13
N LEU A 412 -17.97 1.83 19.94
CA LEU A 412 -17.37 1.45 18.66
C LEU A 412 -16.64 2.61 17.98
N GLY A 413 -16.41 3.72 18.67
CA GLY A 413 -15.65 4.86 18.18
C GLY A 413 -16.44 5.91 17.40
N PHE A 414 -17.78 5.77 17.28
CA PHE A 414 -18.60 6.81 16.67
C PHE A 414 -18.64 8.05 17.55
N ARG A 415 -18.40 9.22 16.96
CA ARG A 415 -18.34 10.50 17.68
C ARG A 415 -19.14 11.57 16.92
N GLY A 416 -19.57 12.58 17.65
CA GLY A 416 -20.20 13.77 17.10
C GLY A 416 -21.71 13.68 16.89
N GLY A 417 -22.33 14.84 16.63
CA GLY A 417 -23.78 14.96 16.55
C GLY A 417 -24.41 14.19 15.39
N LEU A 418 -23.70 14.02 14.28
CA LEU A 418 -24.22 13.26 13.13
C LEU A 418 -24.31 11.76 13.48
N ALA A 419 -23.27 11.21 14.08
CA ALA A 419 -23.27 9.81 14.54
C ALA A 419 -24.36 9.57 15.59
N PHE A 420 -24.54 10.48 16.53
CA PHE A 420 -25.61 10.41 17.54
C PHE A 420 -27.00 10.40 16.89
N ARG A 421 -27.25 11.31 15.94
CA ARG A 421 -28.54 11.36 15.23
C ARG A 421 -28.80 10.07 14.44
N MET A 422 -27.79 9.52 13.77
CA MET A 422 -27.93 8.25 13.06
C MET A 422 -28.19 7.10 14.02
N SER A 423 -27.48 7.03 15.14
CA SER A 423 -27.70 6.02 16.18
C SER A 423 -29.15 6.05 16.69
N ARG A 424 -29.73 7.25 16.87
CA ARG A 424 -31.13 7.43 17.27
C ARG A 424 -32.09 6.98 16.15
N VAL A 425 -31.86 7.39 14.91
CA VAL A 425 -32.69 7.03 13.75
C VAL A 425 -32.75 5.52 13.56
N PHE A 426 -31.66 4.81 13.78
CA PHE A 426 -31.56 3.36 13.61
C PHE A 426 -31.86 2.56 14.89
N GLY A 427 -32.30 3.22 15.97
CA GLY A 427 -32.67 2.55 17.22
C GLY A 427 -31.52 1.85 17.93
N LEU A 428 -30.32 2.42 17.88
CA LEU A 428 -29.10 1.86 18.47
C LEU A 428 -28.75 2.44 19.84
N LEU A 429 -29.50 3.45 20.28
CA LEU A 429 -29.38 4.01 21.64
C LEU A 429 -30.21 3.19 22.61
N ARG A 430 -29.79 3.15 23.88
CA ARG A 430 -30.59 2.60 24.94
C ARG A 430 -31.80 3.54 25.20
N ASP A 431 -32.93 2.96 25.58
CA ASP A 431 -34.07 3.74 25.98
C ASP A 431 -33.75 4.58 27.23
N ASP A 432 -34.24 5.79 27.30
CA ASP A 432 -34.02 6.71 28.44
C ASP A 432 -34.40 6.08 29.78
N CYS A 433 -35.36 5.18 29.78
CA CYS A 433 -35.78 4.41 30.97
C CYS A 433 -34.67 3.49 31.49
N SER A 434 -33.76 3.01 30.64
CA SER A 434 -32.65 2.15 31.06
C SER A 434 -31.56 2.92 31.81
N ILE A 435 -31.44 4.22 31.54
CA ILE A 435 -30.44 5.09 32.19
C ILE A 435 -30.87 5.45 33.61
N ALA A 436 -32.21 5.57 33.84
CA ALA A 436 -32.76 5.92 35.14
C ALA A 436 -32.58 4.79 36.20
N VAL A 437 -32.29 3.58 35.77
CA VAL A 437 -32.14 2.39 36.64
C VAL A 437 -30.68 2.09 37.01
N LEU A 438 -29.72 2.81 36.44
CA LEU A 438 -28.31 2.64 36.82
C LEU A 438 -28.11 3.28 38.22
N PRO A 439 -27.63 2.52 39.23
CA PRO A 439 -27.34 3.13 40.52
C PRO A 439 -26.22 4.19 40.35
N ARG A 440 -26.49 5.33 40.94
CA ARG A 440 -25.52 6.44 41.00
C ARG A 440 -24.33 6.09 41.87
#